data_54c9e7337943a5ee09b935c39ca5ec49
#
_entry.id   54c9e7337943a5ee09b935c39ca5ec49
#
_cell.length_a   1.000
_cell.length_b   1.000
_cell.length_c   1.000
_cell.angle_alpha   90.00
_cell.angle_beta   90.00
_cell.angle_gamma   90.00
#
_symmetry.space_group_name_H-M   'P 1'
#
loop_
_entity.id
_entity.type
_entity.pdbx_description
1 polymer ?
#
loop_
_entity_poly.entity_id
_entity_poly.type
_entity_poly.pdbx_seq_one_letter_code
_entity_poly.pdbx_strand_id
1 'polypeptide(L)'
;KIAVIDGYYAYTGGINIADEYANLIVRFGHWKDSAILLEGDAVWSMTVMFLSMWDHCAGLEEDFDRFRPPAAPVRPWTGYVQPYNDTPLDPEAVGQSVYLNMIARAKKYIYITTPYLIVDVATNTALCNAAKSGVDVYLITPHIPDKRYVFEVTRAHYPPLLDAGVHIYEYTPGFIHAKNFVVDGRFATVGTVNLDYRSLFLHFEDGVWLCDAPCIHDIERDFQDTLTLSEPITLRRFRHLNILLQLYRSILRVFAPLM
;
A
#
# COMPACT_ATOMS: atom_id res chain seq x y z
N LYS A 1 4.29 11.75 -0.46
CA LYS A 1 5.69 11.59 -0.95
C LYS A 1 5.73 11.77 -2.46
N ILE A 2 5.48 12.99 -2.89
CA ILE A 2 5.43 13.36 -4.31
C ILE A 2 6.69 14.16 -4.62
N ALA A 3 7.40 13.79 -5.68
CA ALA A 3 8.45 14.60 -6.28
C ALA A 3 8.13 14.80 -7.76
N VAL A 4 7.98 16.06 -8.17
CA VAL A 4 7.76 16.43 -9.57
C VAL A 4 8.98 17.21 -10.07
N ILE A 5 9.47 16.85 -11.24
CA ILE A 5 10.65 17.44 -11.85
C ILE A 5 10.22 18.07 -13.18
N ASP A 6 10.29 19.39 -13.25
CA ASP A 6 10.00 20.23 -14.43
C ASP A 6 8.61 19.96 -15.07
N GLY A 7 7.69 19.30 -14.33
CA GLY A 7 6.39 18.89 -14.86
C GLY A 7 6.42 17.73 -15.87
N TYR A 8 7.59 17.12 -16.11
CA TYR A 8 7.76 16.00 -17.04
C TYR A 8 7.90 14.64 -16.37
N TYR A 9 8.41 14.61 -15.14
CA TYR A 9 8.63 13.39 -14.37
C TYR A 9 8.00 13.54 -12.99
N ALA A 10 7.33 12.51 -12.52
CA ALA A 10 6.86 12.44 -11.15
C ALA A 10 7.22 11.10 -10.50
N TYR A 11 7.55 11.14 -9.23
CA TYR A 11 7.80 9.97 -8.41
C TYR A 11 6.85 9.97 -7.22
N THR A 12 6.31 8.79 -6.91
CA THR A 12 5.64 8.52 -5.64
C THR A 12 5.91 7.09 -5.18
N GLY A 13 5.62 6.80 -3.91
CA GLY A 13 5.81 5.48 -3.29
C GLY A 13 6.01 5.57 -1.80
N GLY A 14 6.35 4.45 -1.17
CA GLY A 14 6.54 4.35 0.28
C GLY A 14 7.78 5.06 0.80
N ILE A 15 8.77 5.34 -0.04
CA ILE A 15 10.10 5.81 0.34
C ILE A 15 10.06 7.19 1.00
N ASN A 16 10.66 7.32 2.20
CA ASN A 16 10.99 8.60 2.81
C ASN A 16 12.47 8.93 2.58
N ILE A 17 12.83 10.22 2.65
CA ILE A 17 14.23 10.66 2.58
C ILE A 17 14.83 10.49 4.00
N ALA A 18 15.33 9.29 4.28
CA ALA A 18 16.04 8.95 5.51
C ALA A 18 16.99 7.77 5.26
N ASP A 19 18.03 7.66 6.08
CA ASP A 19 19.15 6.73 5.87
C ASP A 19 18.72 5.26 5.95
N GLU A 20 17.75 4.92 6.79
CA GLU A 20 17.21 3.56 6.88
C GLU A 20 16.48 3.12 5.61
N TYR A 21 15.80 4.05 4.88
CA TYR A 21 15.13 3.72 3.62
C TYR A 21 16.10 3.45 2.48
N ALA A 22 17.31 4.01 2.56
CA ALA A 22 18.40 3.76 1.61
C ALA A 22 19.30 2.57 2.06
N ASN A 23 18.98 1.91 3.17
CA ASN A 23 19.80 0.86 3.79
C ASN A 23 21.22 1.32 4.13
N LEU A 24 21.45 2.61 4.33
CA LEU A 24 22.71 3.16 4.82
C LEU A 24 22.90 2.91 6.33
N ILE A 25 21.78 2.81 7.06
CA ILE A 25 21.73 2.42 8.47
C ILE A 25 20.79 1.21 8.61
N VAL A 26 21.31 0.14 9.21
CA VAL A 26 20.52 -1.07 9.50
C VAL A 26 19.80 -0.89 10.84
N ARG A 27 18.55 -0.46 10.81
CA ARG A 27 17.72 -0.24 12.01
C ARG A 27 16.76 -1.39 12.30
N PHE A 28 16.11 -1.89 11.23
CA PHE A 28 15.08 -2.94 11.31
C PHE A 28 15.36 -4.08 10.30
N GLY A 29 16.64 -4.46 10.14
CA GLY A 29 17.08 -5.33 9.08
C GLY A 29 17.09 -4.60 7.73
N HIS A 30 16.97 -5.35 6.64
CA HIS A 30 16.87 -4.78 5.30
C HIS A 30 15.53 -4.04 5.15
N TRP A 31 15.59 -2.76 4.80
CA TRP A 31 14.41 -1.96 4.49
C TRP A 31 14.03 -2.13 3.03
N LYS A 32 12.85 -2.72 2.77
CA LYS A 32 12.32 -2.89 1.43
C LYS A 32 11.15 -1.94 1.19
N ASP A 33 11.27 -1.14 0.15
CA ASP A 33 10.22 -0.21 -0.26
C ASP A 33 10.04 -0.23 -1.78
N SER A 34 9.05 0.52 -2.27
CA SER A 34 8.75 0.67 -3.70
C SER A 34 8.43 2.12 -4.03
N ALA A 35 8.71 2.49 -5.27
CA ALA A 35 8.31 3.75 -5.88
C ALA A 35 7.98 3.52 -7.35
N ILE A 36 7.19 4.42 -7.92
CA ILE A 36 6.88 4.46 -9.34
C ILE A 36 7.31 5.79 -9.95
N LEU A 37 7.89 5.73 -11.14
CA LEU A 37 8.16 6.88 -12.00
C LEU A 37 7.01 7.03 -12.99
N LEU A 38 6.49 8.24 -13.11
CA LEU A 38 5.49 8.63 -14.10
C LEU A 38 6.08 9.60 -15.11
N GLU A 39 5.69 9.45 -16.37
CA GLU A 39 5.93 10.38 -17.48
C GLU A 39 4.60 10.68 -18.19
N GLY A 40 4.51 11.81 -18.89
CA GLY A 40 3.33 12.21 -19.67
C GLY A 40 2.22 12.82 -18.81
N ASP A 41 0.96 12.68 -19.25
CA ASP A 41 -0.18 13.43 -18.69
C ASP A 41 -0.45 13.14 -17.21
N ALA A 42 -0.11 11.96 -16.72
CA ALA A 42 -0.25 11.58 -15.31
C ALA A 42 0.59 12.46 -14.37
N VAL A 43 1.69 13.05 -14.87
CA VAL A 43 2.56 13.96 -14.09
C VAL A 43 1.80 15.22 -13.71
N TRP A 44 0.90 15.70 -14.57
CA TRP A 44 0.08 16.86 -14.25
C TRP A 44 -0.83 16.61 -13.03
N SER A 45 -1.44 15.42 -12.92
CA SER A 45 -2.22 15.06 -11.74
C SER A 45 -1.37 15.09 -10.46
N MET A 46 -0.15 14.56 -10.51
CA MET A 46 0.79 14.61 -9.37
C MET A 46 1.21 16.05 -9.04
N THR A 47 1.38 16.89 -10.04
CA THR A 47 1.67 18.32 -9.86
C THR A 47 0.54 19.03 -9.13
N VAL A 48 -0.70 18.81 -9.57
CA VAL A 48 -1.90 19.38 -8.93
C VAL A 48 -2.03 18.90 -7.49
N MET A 49 -1.83 17.61 -7.22
CA MET A 49 -1.86 17.06 -5.86
C MET A 49 -0.84 17.74 -4.94
N PHE A 50 0.40 17.93 -5.44
CA PHE A 50 1.46 18.61 -4.69
C PHE A 50 1.08 20.06 -4.41
N LEU A 51 0.65 20.82 -5.45
CA LEU A 51 0.30 22.23 -5.32
C LEU A 51 -0.92 22.43 -4.41
N SER A 52 -1.94 21.58 -4.51
CA SER A 52 -3.12 21.64 -3.62
C SER A 52 -2.72 21.45 -2.15
N MET A 53 -1.79 20.54 -1.85
CA MET A 53 -1.25 20.36 -0.51
C MET A 53 -0.39 21.55 -0.07
N TRP A 54 0.41 22.10 -1.00
CA TRP A 54 1.22 23.28 -0.75
C TRP A 54 0.34 24.47 -0.38
N ASP A 55 -0.71 24.76 -1.17
CA ASP A 55 -1.64 25.85 -0.94
C ASP A 55 -2.36 25.69 0.39
N HIS A 56 -2.84 24.47 0.69
CA HIS A 56 -3.46 24.16 1.98
C HIS A 56 -2.53 24.44 3.16
N CYS A 57 -1.26 24.03 3.08
CA CYS A 57 -0.29 24.22 4.17
C CYS A 57 0.21 25.66 4.29
N ALA A 58 0.35 26.37 3.17
CA ALA A 58 0.90 27.73 3.12
C ALA A 58 -0.18 28.82 3.21
N GLY A 59 -1.47 28.45 3.10
CA GLY A 59 -2.59 29.39 3.06
C GLY A 59 -2.56 30.26 1.80
N LEU A 60 -2.16 29.68 0.67
CA LEU A 60 -2.05 30.33 -0.64
C LEU A 60 -3.15 29.86 -1.58
N GLU A 61 -3.31 30.55 -2.70
CA GLU A 61 -4.12 30.18 -3.85
C GLU A 61 -3.27 30.41 -5.11
N GLU A 62 -2.50 29.40 -5.50
CA GLU A 62 -1.61 29.47 -6.66
C GLU A 62 -2.38 29.21 -7.96
N ASP A 63 -1.98 29.90 -9.02
CA ASP A 63 -2.41 29.56 -10.38
C ASP A 63 -1.58 28.37 -10.87
N PHE A 64 -2.18 27.16 -10.83
CA PHE A 64 -1.48 25.91 -11.16
C PHE A 64 -1.06 25.82 -12.62
N ASP A 65 -1.75 26.51 -13.53
CA ASP A 65 -1.40 26.49 -14.96
C ASP A 65 -0.01 27.09 -15.25
N ARG A 66 0.53 27.92 -14.34
CA ARG A 66 1.92 28.41 -14.40
C ARG A 66 2.96 27.29 -14.33
N PHE A 67 2.60 26.14 -13.76
CA PHE A 67 3.47 24.97 -13.60
C PHE A 67 3.22 23.91 -14.67
N ARG A 68 2.31 24.17 -15.62
CA ARG A 68 2.05 23.24 -16.72
C ARG A 68 3.17 23.33 -17.75
N PRO A 69 3.90 22.21 -18.00
CA PRO A 69 4.96 22.22 -18.99
C PRO A 69 4.38 22.33 -20.41
N PRO A 70 5.16 22.80 -21.39
CA PRO A 70 4.84 22.61 -22.80
C PRO A 70 4.57 21.14 -23.09
N ALA A 71 3.70 20.85 -24.09
CA ALA A 71 3.34 19.48 -24.41
C ALA A 71 4.57 18.61 -24.61
N ALA A 72 4.69 17.54 -23.81
CA ALA A 72 5.74 16.56 -23.96
C ALA A 72 5.49 15.70 -25.22
N PRO A 73 6.52 15.16 -25.86
CA PRO A 73 6.36 14.19 -26.92
C PRO A 73 5.55 12.98 -26.40
N VAL A 74 4.43 12.69 -27.06
CA VAL A 74 3.62 11.51 -26.73
C VAL A 74 4.42 10.26 -27.10
N ARG A 75 4.79 9.46 -26.10
CA ARG A 75 5.35 8.12 -26.36
C ARG A 75 4.20 7.13 -26.47
N PRO A 76 4.30 6.14 -27.37
CA PRO A 76 3.32 5.07 -27.42
C PRO A 76 3.25 4.34 -26.06
N TRP A 77 2.08 4.27 -25.48
CA TRP A 77 1.84 3.61 -24.20
C TRP A 77 0.62 2.68 -24.32
N THR A 78 0.61 1.62 -23.57
CA THR A 78 -0.55 0.71 -23.45
C THR A 78 -1.06 0.71 -22.02
N GLY A 79 -2.37 0.54 -21.86
CA GLY A 79 -3.01 0.55 -20.55
C GLY A 79 -3.35 1.95 -20.05
N TYR A 80 -3.74 2.03 -18.79
CA TYR A 80 -4.16 3.26 -18.12
C TYR A 80 -3.35 3.48 -16.86
N VAL A 81 -3.02 4.74 -16.60
CA VAL A 81 -2.32 5.21 -15.41
C VAL A 81 -3.14 6.34 -14.81
N GLN A 82 -3.61 6.15 -13.59
CA GLN A 82 -4.44 7.15 -12.89
C GLN A 82 -3.88 7.41 -11.50
N PRO A 83 -3.16 8.53 -11.31
CA PRO A 83 -2.85 9.01 -9.97
C PRO A 83 -4.13 9.38 -9.22
N TYR A 84 -4.15 9.10 -7.92
CA TYR A 84 -5.21 9.50 -7.00
C TYR A 84 -4.63 9.95 -5.67
N ASN A 85 -5.35 10.79 -4.97
CA ASN A 85 -5.03 11.18 -3.60
C ASN A 85 -6.19 10.85 -2.68
N ASP A 86 -5.87 10.71 -1.42
CA ASP A 86 -6.82 10.58 -0.33
C ASP A 86 -6.59 11.69 0.69
N THR A 87 -7.64 12.17 1.32
CA THR A 87 -7.59 13.30 2.23
C THR A 87 -8.61 13.14 3.36
N PRO A 88 -8.25 13.48 4.60
CA PRO A 88 -9.21 13.49 5.72
C PRO A 88 -10.17 14.69 5.70
N LEU A 89 -10.07 15.57 4.71
CA LEU A 89 -10.86 16.81 4.62
C LEU A 89 -12.19 16.62 3.91
N ASP A 90 -12.39 15.49 3.25
CA ASP A 90 -13.66 15.13 2.63
C ASP A 90 -14.14 13.75 3.13
N PRO A 91 -15.41 13.37 2.89
CA PRO A 91 -15.97 12.12 3.42
C PRO A 91 -15.65 10.87 2.58
N GLU A 92 -14.94 11.01 1.44
CA GLU A 92 -14.67 9.90 0.54
C GLU A 92 -13.31 9.26 0.83
N ALA A 93 -13.30 7.99 1.28
CA ALA A 93 -12.09 7.20 1.43
C ALA A 93 -11.68 6.61 0.06
N VAL A 94 -10.95 7.40 -0.73
CA VAL A 94 -10.56 7.03 -2.11
C VAL A 94 -9.64 5.82 -2.11
N GLY A 95 -8.62 5.80 -1.24
CA GLY A 95 -7.68 4.68 -1.14
C GLY A 95 -8.37 3.36 -0.81
N GLN A 96 -9.30 3.37 0.15
CA GLN A 96 -10.11 2.19 0.46
C GLN A 96 -10.99 1.77 -0.72
N SER A 97 -11.65 2.72 -1.37
CA SER A 97 -12.52 2.46 -2.52
C SER A 97 -11.75 1.82 -3.68
N VAL A 98 -10.52 2.28 -3.95
CA VAL A 98 -9.63 1.68 -4.94
C VAL A 98 -9.31 0.23 -4.57
N TYR A 99 -8.90 -0.03 -3.33
CA TYR A 99 -8.55 -1.40 -2.89
C TYR A 99 -9.76 -2.34 -2.92
N LEU A 100 -10.92 -1.92 -2.42
CA LEU A 100 -12.14 -2.73 -2.45
C LEU A 100 -12.60 -3.02 -3.88
N ASN A 101 -12.49 -2.05 -4.78
CA ASN A 101 -12.80 -2.23 -6.19
C ASN A 101 -11.88 -3.26 -6.86
N MET A 102 -10.57 -3.20 -6.56
CA MET A 102 -9.59 -4.16 -7.08
C MET A 102 -9.85 -5.57 -6.55
N ILE A 103 -10.12 -5.74 -5.24
CA ILE A 103 -10.47 -7.03 -4.62
C ILE A 103 -11.72 -7.61 -5.29
N ALA A 104 -12.76 -6.80 -5.49
CA ALA A 104 -14.01 -7.26 -6.10
C ALA A 104 -13.87 -7.68 -7.57
N ARG A 105 -12.83 -7.21 -8.27
CA ARG A 105 -12.54 -7.58 -9.67
C ARG A 105 -11.64 -8.79 -9.82
N ALA A 106 -11.00 -9.26 -8.76
CA ALA A 106 -10.08 -10.38 -8.76
C ALA A 106 -10.77 -11.67 -9.20
N LYS A 107 -10.12 -12.45 -10.06
CA LYS A 107 -10.61 -13.74 -10.55
C LYS A 107 -9.62 -14.88 -10.33
N LYS A 108 -8.33 -14.59 -10.24
CA LYS A 108 -7.27 -15.58 -10.11
C LYS A 108 -6.46 -15.36 -8.83
N TYR A 109 -5.85 -14.19 -8.68
CA TYR A 109 -4.98 -13.89 -7.54
C TYR A 109 -4.96 -12.41 -7.16
N ILE A 110 -4.61 -12.18 -5.90
CA ILE A 110 -4.33 -10.87 -5.32
C ILE A 110 -3.00 -10.97 -4.59
N TYR A 111 -2.06 -10.05 -4.90
CA TYR A 111 -0.77 -9.91 -4.22
C TYR A 111 -0.70 -8.55 -3.54
N ILE A 112 -0.43 -8.56 -2.24
CA ILE A 112 -0.42 -7.35 -1.41
C ILE A 112 0.85 -7.31 -0.59
N THR A 113 1.57 -6.18 -0.63
CA THR A 113 2.58 -5.81 0.35
C THR A 113 2.10 -4.64 1.17
N THR A 114 2.23 -4.70 2.49
CA THR A 114 1.88 -3.60 3.38
C THR A 114 2.68 -3.67 4.67
N PRO A 115 3.19 -2.54 5.21
CA PRO A 115 3.88 -2.53 6.50
C PRO A 115 2.94 -2.81 7.67
N TYR A 116 1.67 -2.44 7.53
CA TYR A 116 0.67 -2.58 8.59
C TYR A 116 -0.59 -3.21 8.00
N LEU A 117 -1.10 -4.23 8.69
CA LEU A 117 -2.34 -4.93 8.34
C LEU A 117 -3.34 -4.75 9.48
N ILE A 118 -3.96 -3.58 9.53
CA ILE A 118 -4.94 -3.19 10.56
C ILE A 118 -6.24 -2.82 9.84
N VAL A 119 -6.79 -3.83 9.16
CA VAL A 119 -7.92 -3.66 8.24
C VAL A 119 -9.24 -3.44 8.96
N ASP A 120 -10.05 -2.59 8.39
CA ASP A 120 -11.45 -2.41 8.78
C ASP A 120 -12.31 -3.62 8.41
N VAL A 121 -13.56 -3.61 8.82
CA VAL A 121 -14.50 -4.72 8.58
C VAL A 121 -14.76 -4.94 7.11
N ALA A 122 -14.87 -3.87 6.31
CA ALA A 122 -15.17 -3.97 4.88
C ALA A 122 -14.00 -4.63 4.12
N THR A 123 -12.78 -4.18 4.35
CA THR A 123 -11.57 -4.71 3.71
C THR A 123 -11.30 -6.16 4.16
N ASN A 124 -11.43 -6.44 5.47
CA ASN A 124 -11.30 -7.81 5.98
C ASN A 124 -12.31 -8.76 5.33
N THR A 125 -13.57 -8.34 5.24
CA THR A 125 -14.65 -9.15 4.63
C THR A 125 -14.39 -9.37 3.15
N ALA A 126 -13.96 -8.35 2.42
CA ALA A 126 -13.66 -8.44 1.00
C ALA A 126 -12.53 -9.44 0.71
N LEU A 127 -11.42 -9.38 1.46
CA LEU A 127 -10.29 -10.32 1.35
C LEU A 127 -10.71 -11.77 1.68
N CYS A 128 -11.48 -11.95 2.77
CA CYS A 128 -12.00 -13.26 3.16
C CYS A 128 -12.93 -13.84 2.08
N ASN A 129 -13.81 -13.01 1.51
CA ASN A 129 -14.74 -13.44 0.47
C ASN A 129 -14.02 -13.80 -0.82
N ALA A 130 -13.00 -13.02 -1.23
CA ALA A 130 -12.17 -13.33 -2.38
C ALA A 130 -11.51 -14.70 -2.23
N ALA A 131 -10.84 -14.95 -1.08
CA ALA A 131 -10.20 -16.23 -0.82
C ALA A 131 -11.20 -17.41 -0.80
N LYS A 132 -12.34 -17.24 -0.12
CA LYS A 132 -13.41 -18.27 -0.09
C LYS A 132 -14.04 -18.51 -1.46
N SER A 133 -13.97 -17.57 -2.36
CA SER A 133 -14.47 -17.70 -3.74
C SER A 133 -13.45 -18.35 -4.69
N GLY A 134 -12.28 -18.76 -4.18
CA GLY A 134 -11.24 -19.44 -4.95
C GLY A 134 -10.20 -18.50 -5.58
N VAL A 135 -10.13 -17.25 -5.14
CA VAL A 135 -9.04 -16.34 -5.51
C VAL A 135 -7.85 -16.58 -4.60
N ASP A 136 -6.66 -16.76 -5.17
CA ASP A 136 -5.43 -16.91 -4.40
C ASP A 136 -4.98 -15.55 -3.84
N VAL A 137 -5.19 -15.32 -2.54
CA VAL A 137 -4.85 -14.05 -1.88
C VAL A 137 -3.55 -14.22 -1.09
N TYR A 138 -2.52 -13.45 -1.44
CA TYR A 138 -1.22 -13.43 -0.78
C TYR A 138 -0.93 -12.06 -0.17
N LEU A 139 -0.52 -12.06 1.09
CA LEU A 139 -0.15 -10.87 1.85
C LEU A 139 1.29 -11.01 2.37
N ILE A 140 2.12 -10.00 2.17
CA ILE A 140 3.45 -9.92 2.78
C ILE A 140 3.49 -8.71 3.72
N THR A 141 3.89 -8.96 4.97
CA THR A 141 4.06 -7.96 6.03
C THR A 141 5.49 -8.03 6.60
N PRO A 142 5.95 -7.07 7.42
CA PRO A 142 7.27 -7.12 8.03
C PRO A 142 7.41 -8.28 9.01
N HIS A 143 8.62 -8.88 9.08
CA HIS A 143 9.01 -9.80 10.15
C HIS A 143 9.62 -9.08 11.35
N ILE A 144 10.43 -8.06 11.08
CA ILE A 144 11.05 -7.21 12.11
C ILE A 144 10.24 -5.92 12.22
N PRO A 145 9.56 -5.65 13.35
CA PRO A 145 8.69 -4.49 13.48
C PRO A 145 9.48 -3.19 13.75
N ASP A 146 8.99 -2.08 13.23
CA ASP A 146 9.39 -0.73 13.65
C ASP A 146 8.75 -0.34 15.00
N LYS A 147 7.49 -0.76 15.20
CA LYS A 147 6.70 -0.53 16.43
C LYS A 147 6.07 -1.84 16.91
N ARG A 148 6.52 -2.32 18.06
CA ARG A 148 6.10 -3.63 18.59
C ARG A 148 4.58 -3.73 18.81
N TYR A 149 3.93 -2.68 19.30
CA TYR A 149 2.49 -2.71 19.56
C TYR A 149 1.68 -2.78 18.26
N VAL A 150 2.07 -2.04 17.21
CA VAL A 150 1.44 -2.08 15.88
C VAL A 150 1.59 -3.46 15.25
N PHE A 151 2.73 -4.09 15.44
CA PHE A 151 3.00 -5.44 14.96
C PHE A 151 2.08 -6.49 15.63
N GLU A 152 1.84 -6.35 16.94
CA GLU A 152 0.92 -7.23 17.65
C GLU A 152 -0.54 -7.02 17.20
N VAL A 153 -0.94 -5.79 16.85
CA VAL A 153 -2.25 -5.51 16.23
C VAL A 153 -2.32 -6.11 14.83
N THR A 154 -1.30 -5.93 14.00
CA THR A 154 -1.21 -6.58 12.68
C THR A 154 -1.40 -8.09 12.81
N ARG A 155 -0.66 -8.74 13.69
CA ARG A 155 -0.78 -10.19 13.94
C ARG A 155 -2.14 -10.61 14.52
N ALA A 156 -2.84 -9.71 15.20
CA ALA A 156 -4.20 -9.99 15.69
C ALA A 156 -5.24 -10.05 14.55
N HIS A 157 -4.92 -9.50 13.36
CA HIS A 157 -5.79 -9.60 12.18
C HIS A 157 -5.52 -10.84 11.31
N TYR A 158 -4.41 -11.58 11.55
CA TYR A 158 -4.09 -12.76 10.75
C TYR A 158 -5.09 -13.92 10.89
N PRO A 159 -5.57 -14.30 12.11
CA PRO A 159 -6.40 -15.49 12.26
C PRO A 159 -7.63 -15.54 11.37
N PRO A 160 -8.48 -14.50 11.27
CA PRO A 160 -9.66 -14.56 10.42
C PRO A 160 -9.33 -14.65 8.93
N LEU A 161 -8.23 -14.01 8.48
CA LEU A 161 -7.76 -14.07 7.11
C LEU A 161 -7.22 -15.47 6.77
N LEU A 162 -6.36 -16.03 7.64
CA LEU A 162 -5.81 -17.38 7.49
C LEU A 162 -6.92 -18.45 7.50
N ASP A 163 -7.95 -18.30 8.35
CA ASP A 163 -9.09 -19.22 8.42
C ASP A 163 -9.95 -19.15 7.14
N ALA A 164 -9.97 -18.00 6.49
CA ALA A 164 -10.64 -17.83 5.20
C ALA A 164 -9.85 -18.37 3.99
N GLY A 165 -8.58 -18.75 4.19
CA GLY A 165 -7.70 -19.25 3.11
C GLY A 165 -6.74 -18.22 2.53
N VAL A 166 -6.61 -17.04 3.15
CA VAL A 166 -5.60 -16.05 2.74
C VAL A 166 -4.20 -16.54 3.14
N HIS A 167 -3.25 -16.45 2.24
CA HIS A 167 -1.84 -16.79 2.47
C HIS A 167 -1.10 -15.57 3.01
N ILE A 168 -0.60 -15.66 4.24
CA ILE A 168 0.13 -14.57 4.90
C ILE A 168 1.59 -14.98 5.07
N TYR A 169 2.49 -14.04 4.73
CA TYR A 169 3.93 -14.20 4.84
C TYR A 169 4.54 -13.01 5.60
N GLU A 170 5.62 -13.26 6.32
CA GLU A 170 6.43 -12.21 6.95
C GLU A 170 7.80 -12.14 6.27
N TYR A 171 8.18 -10.95 5.79
CA TYR A 171 9.45 -10.67 5.13
C TYR A 171 10.62 -10.79 6.10
N THR A 172 11.36 -11.89 6.05
CA THR A 172 12.37 -12.25 7.05
C THR A 172 13.62 -11.38 7.05
N PRO A 173 14.09 -10.80 5.91
CA PRO A 173 15.29 -9.98 5.93
C PRO A 173 15.15 -8.68 6.74
N GLY A 174 13.91 -8.22 6.99
CA GLY A 174 13.73 -6.98 7.73
C GLY A 174 12.33 -6.38 7.70
N PHE A 175 12.29 -5.07 7.44
CA PHE A 175 11.05 -4.30 7.40
C PHE A 175 10.63 -4.03 5.95
N ILE A 176 9.48 -4.57 5.54
CA ILE A 176 8.87 -4.23 4.25
C ILE A 176 7.94 -3.04 4.45
N HIS A 177 8.21 -1.96 3.72
CA HIS A 177 7.43 -0.72 3.78
C HIS A 177 6.75 -0.38 2.43
N ALA A 178 6.89 -1.24 1.43
CA ALA A 178 6.17 -1.14 0.17
C ALA A 178 4.65 -1.28 0.37
N LYS A 179 3.86 -0.51 -0.39
CA LYS A 179 2.41 -0.57 -0.43
C LYS A 179 1.99 -0.84 -1.88
N ASN A 180 2.16 -2.08 -2.28
CA ASN A 180 1.82 -2.53 -3.62
C ASN A 180 0.62 -3.48 -3.55
N PHE A 181 -0.25 -3.34 -4.52
CA PHE A 181 -1.41 -4.19 -4.71
C PHE A 181 -1.45 -4.62 -6.17
N VAL A 182 -1.48 -5.93 -6.45
CA VAL A 182 -1.58 -6.47 -7.81
C VAL A 182 -2.75 -7.43 -7.89
N VAL A 183 -3.55 -7.34 -8.94
CA VAL A 183 -4.69 -8.23 -9.19
C VAL A 183 -4.61 -8.76 -10.62
N ASP A 184 -4.53 -10.08 -10.74
CA ASP A 184 -4.60 -10.84 -11.99
C ASP A 184 -3.59 -10.40 -13.08
N GLY A 185 -2.49 -9.72 -12.72
CA GLY A 185 -1.53 -9.11 -13.66
C GLY A 185 -2.11 -7.98 -14.51
N ARG A 186 -3.33 -7.51 -14.19
CA ARG A 186 -4.06 -6.50 -14.95
C ARG A 186 -4.19 -5.16 -14.23
N PHE A 187 -4.38 -5.21 -12.92
CA PHE A 187 -4.52 -4.03 -12.08
C PHE A 187 -3.40 -4.00 -11.05
N ALA A 188 -2.88 -2.81 -10.79
CA ALA A 188 -1.96 -2.60 -9.68
C ALA A 188 -2.13 -1.22 -9.06
N THR A 189 -1.66 -1.07 -7.83
CA THR A 189 -1.39 0.25 -7.23
C THR A 189 0.00 0.26 -6.62
N VAL A 190 0.65 1.42 -6.73
CA VAL A 190 1.87 1.78 -6.00
C VAL A 190 1.67 3.15 -5.39
N GLY A 191 1.99 3.33 -4.11
CA GLY A 191 1.77 4.62 -3.47
C GLY A 191 2.14 4.63 -1.99
N THR A 192 1.44 5.46 -1.24
CA THR A 192 1.70 5.69 0.19
C THR A 192 0.67 5.02 1.10
N VAL A 193 -0.48 4.56 0.57
CA VAL A 193 -1.65 4.08 1.31
C VAL A 193 -1.39 2.70 1.93
N ASN A 194 -1.28 2.63 3.24
CA ASN A 194 -1.22 1.36 3.98
C ASN A 194 -2.62 0.72 4.13
N LEU A 195 -2.65 -0.55 4.52
CA LEU A 195 -3.87 -1.22 4.98
C LEU A 195 -4.06 -1.01 6.50
N ASP A 196 -4.17 0.26 6.92
CA ASP A 196 -4.48 0.65 8.29
C ASP A 196 -5.45 1.85 8.33
N TYR A 197 -6.12 2.05 9.48
CA TYR A 197 -7.13 3.09 9.64
C TYR A 197 -6.59 4.51 9.44
N ARG A 198 -5.33 4.77 9.82
CA ARG A 198 -4.76 6.10 9.66
C ARG A 198 -4.55 6.46 8.21
N SER A 199 -4.00 5.54 7.42
CA SER A 199 -3.83 5.75 5.98
C SER A 199 -5.15 5.85 5.25
N LEU A 200 -6.14 5.01 5.61
CA LEU A 200 -7.40 4.95 4.88
C LEU A 200 -8.38 6.09 5.21
N PHE A 201 -8.24 6.75 6.40
CA PHE A 201 -9.27 7.69 6.86
C PHE A 201 -8.75 8.99 7.47
N LEU A 202 -7.47 9.07 7.86
CA LEU A 202 -6.97 10.15 8.71
C LEU A 202 -5.75 10.89 8.17
N HIS A 203 -5.14 10.38 7.10
CA HIS A 203 -3.93 10.95 6.52
C HIS A 203 -4.17 11.45 5.11
N PHE A 204 -3.32 12.38 4.68
CA PHE A 204 -3.13 12.69 3.28
C PHE A 204 -2.26 11.60 2.67
N GLU A 205 -2.79 10.88 1.71
CA GLU A 205 -2.10 9.80 1.02
C GLU A 205 -2.22 9.99 -0.49
N ASP A 206 -1.33 9.37 -1.24
CA ASP A 206 -1.37 9.32 -2.68
C ASP A 206 -1.06 7.93 -3.22
N GLY A 207 -1.52 7.66 -4.41
CA GLY A 207 -1.23 6.43 -5.11
C GLY A 207 -1.42 6.56 -6.61
N VAL A 208 -0.92 5.57 -7.31
CA VAL A 208 -1.08 5.44 -8.76
C VAL A 208 -1.78 4.13 -9.03
N TRP A 209 -2.99 4.21 -9.55
CA TRP A 209 -3.72 3.05 -10.06
C TRP A 209 -3.31 2.77 -11.50
N LEU A 210 -3.10 1.50 -11.81
CA LEU A 210 -2.63 0.99 -13.09
C LEU A 210 -3.62 -0.06 -13.62
N CYS A 211 -3.90 -0.01 -14.93
CA CYS A 211 -4.70 -1.02 -15.61
C CYS A 211 -4.06 -1.41 -16.94
N ASP A 212 -3.80 -2.70 -17.13
CA ASP A 212 -3.17 -3.28 -18.32
C ASP A 212 -1.84 -2.55 -18.72
N ALA A 213 -1.15 -1.94 -17.75
CA ALA A 213 0.12 -1.22 -17.92
C ALA A 213 1.30 -2.20 -17.84
N PRO A 214 2.31 -2.10 -18.73
CA PRO A 214 3.42 -3.05 -18.78
C PRO A 214 4.20 -3.19 -17.47
N CYS A 215 4.35 -2.10 -16.71
CA CYS A 215 5.06 -2.10 -15.42
C CYS A 215 4.40 -2.96 -14.33
N ILE A 216 3.13 -3.38 -14.51
CA ILE A 216 2.45 -4.29 -13.58
C ILE A 216 3.22 -5.61 -13.46
N HIS A 217 3.81 -6.11 -14.55
CA HIS A 217 4.63 -7.32 -14.53
C HIS A 217 5.91 -7.17 -13.70
N ASP A 218 6.48 -5.97 -13.65
CA ASP A 218 7.67 -5.72 -12.81
C ASP A 218 7.28 -5.68 -11.33
N ILE A 219 6.13 -5.08 -10.98
CA ILE A 219 5.59 -5.07 -9.62
C ILE A 219 5.26 -6.51 -9.17
N GLU A 220 4.67 -7.30 -10.06
CA GLU A 220 4.37 -8.71 -9.80
C GLU A 220 5.63 -9.54 -9.59
N ARG A 221 6.65 -9.35 -10.42
CA ARG A 221 7.95 -10.03 -10.27
C ARG A 221 8.60 -9.66 -8.94
N ASP A 222 8.63 -8.38 -8.58
CA ASP A 222 9.14 -7.92 -7.28
C ASP A 222 8.40 -8.55 -6.10
N PHE A 223 7.08 -8.73 -6.22
CA PHE A 223 6.30 -9.45 -5.21
C PHE A 223 6.74 -10.91 -5.10
N GLN A 224 6.88 -11.63 -6.22
CA GLN A 224 7.29 -13.03 -6.24
C GLN A 224 8.71 -13.21 -5.67
N ASP A 225 9.65 -12.35 -6.04
CA ASP A 225 11.01 -12.36 -5.50
C ASP A 225 11.00 -12.12 -3.98
N THR A 226 10.17 -11.18 -3.52
CA THR A 226 9.99 -10.90 -2.08
C THR A 226 9.38 -12.09 -1.34
N LEU A 227 8.43 -12.79 -1.97
CA LEU A 227 7.79 -13.96 -1.39
C LEU A 227 8.81 -15.08 -1.12
N THR A 228 9.81 -15.26 -2.01
CA THR A 228 10.89 -16.26 -1.80
C THR A 228 11.75 -15.97 -0.56
N LEU A 229 11.79 -14.72 -0.12
CA LEU A 229 12.53 -14.25 1.05
C LEU A 229 11.66 -14.16 2.31
N SER A 230 10.41 -14.64 2.25
CA SER A 230 9.42 -14.48 3.30
C SER A 230 9.02 -15.84 3.91
N GLU A 231 8.76 -15.88 5.22
CA GLU A 231 8.29 -17.12 5.87
C GLU A 231 6.75 -17.18 5.87
N PRO A 232 6.16 -18.34 5.56
CA PRO A 232 4.72 -18.51 5.62
C PRO A 232 4.22 -18.54 7.07
N ILE A 233 3.12 -17.86 7.31
CA ILE A 233 2.46 -17.82 8.61
C ILE A 233 1.27 -18.79 8.58
N THR A 234 1.20 -19.68 9.58
CA THR A 234 0.15 -20.69 9.68
C THR A 234 -0.82 -20.42 10.83
N LEU A 235 -2.08 -20.77 10.65
CA LEU A 235 -3.10 -20.64 11.68
C LEU A 235 -2.73 -21.43 12.97
N ARG A 236 -2.00 -22.55 12.84
CA ARG A 236 -1.53 -23.34 13.98
C ARG A 236 -0.68 -22.52 14.95
N ARG A 237 0.14 -21.58 14.45
CA ARG A 237 0.98 -20.68 15.27
C ARG A 237 0.13 -19.83 16.22
N PHE A 238 -1.12 -19.48 15.82
CA PHE A 238 -2.01 -18.63 16.60
C PHE A 238 -2.95 -19.41 17.54
N ARG A 239 -3.29 -20.66 17.22
CA ARG A 239 -4.15 -21.51 18.07
C ARG A 239 -3.48 -21.91 19.39
N HIS A 240 -2.15 -21.91 19.46
CA HIS A 240 -1.39 -22.29 20.66
C HIS A 240 -0.78 -21.09 21.40
N LEU A 241 -1.25 -19.88 21.14
CA LEU A 241 -0.79 -18.69 21.86
C LEU A 241 -1.25 -18.73 23.32
N ASN A 242 -0.37 -18.20 24.22
CA ASN A 242 -0.73 -17.98 25.61
C ASN A 242 -2.01 -17.10 25.69
N ILE A 243 -2.93 -17.47 26.58
CA ILE A 243 -4.20 -16.74 26.77
C ILE A 243 -4.00 -15.26 27.12
N LEU A 244 -2.93 -14.93 27.85
CA LEU A 244 -2.57 -13.53 28.16
C LEU A 244 -2.21 -12.74 26.89
N LEU A 245 -1.49 -13.35 25.95
CA LEU A 245 -1.15 -12.71 24.69
C LEU A 245 -2.40 -12.56 23.80
N GLN A 246 -3.29 -13.53 23.80
CA GLN A 246 -4.56 -13.43 23.08
C GLN A 246 -5.42 -12.29 23.64
N LEU A 247 -5.52 -12.18 24.96
CA LEU A 247 -6.24 -11.09 25.62
C LEU A 247 -5.61 -9.73 25.30
N TYR A 248 -4.29 -9.63 25.39
CA TYR A 248 -3.54 -8.42 25.03
C TYR A 248 -3.83 -7.97 23.59
N ARG A 249 -3.75 -8.90 22.61
CA ARG A 249 -4.08 -8.62 21.21
C ARG A 249 -5.54 -8.20 21.01
N SER A 250 -6.46 -8.83 21.75
CA SER A 250 -7.89 -8.49 21.70
C SER A 250 -8.15 -7.07 22.22
N ILE A 251 -7.48 -6.69 23.30
CA ILE A 251 -7.54 -5.32 23.83
C ILE A 251 -6.96 -4.32 22.82
N LEU A 252 -5.78 -4.60 22.24
CA LEU A 252 -5.16 -3.72 21.25
C LEU A 252 -6.06 -3.52 20.02
N ARG A 253 -6.79 -4.55 19.58
CA ARG A 253 -7.72 -4.43 18.45
C ARG A 253 -8.85 -3.42 18.69
N VAL A 254 -9.27 -3.20 19.94
CA VAL A 254 -10.28 -2.17 20.27
C VAL A 254 -9.74 -0.77 19.93
N PHE A 255 -8.43 -0.58 20.02
CA PHE A 255 -7.76 0.68 19.71
C PHE A 255 -7.28 0.78 18.25
N ALA A 256 -7.52 -0.25 17.45
CA ALA A 256 -7.12 -0.27 16.03
C ALA A 256 -7.52 0.98 15.24
N PRO A 257 -8.73 1.58 15.42
CA PRO A 257 -9.11 2.81 14.72
C PRO A 257 -8.28 4.06 15.11
N LEU A 258 -7.48 3.98 16.16
CA LEU A 258 -6.60 5.07 16.61
C LEU A 258 -5.14 4.90 16.17
N MET A 259 -4.84 3.83 15.42
CA MET A 259 -3.48 3.43 15.01
C MET A 259 -3.26 3.62 13.51
#